data_61b55844e1ada6d3c5beb385229b0595
#
_entry.id   61b55844e1ada6d3c5beb385229b0595
#
_cell.length_a   1.000
_cell.length_b   1.000
_cell.length_c   1.000
_cell.angle_alpha   90.00
_cell.angle_beta   90.00
_cell.angle_gamma   90.00
#
_symmetry.space_group_name_H-M   'P 1'
#
loop_
_entity.id
_entity.type
_entity.pdbx_description
1 polymer ?
#
loop_
_entity_poly.entity_id
_entity_poly.type
_entity_poly.pdbx_seq_one_letter_code
_entity_poly.pdbx_strand_id
1 'polypeptide(L)'
;MLGPLGLLMTMAAAQTPTPSPTPPLLRPDERLKVDVLLVVAHPDDETGVVPYLVELIDQHKRVAVIYTTHGEAGHNNMGPERARSLGASREMELRHALESVGINNVWFLSGRDTPSQNVLESLANWRHGEVQEEMVRMVRILRPEVIITWMPGFFFGENHGDHQGAGVVATEVFDSAGDPAVYPAQLAGPVKVNETLLDGLQPWQAKKLYYFPDAADDIFKGTGPTYQTNGMSKALKIPYWRAGFETFKFHLTQYRSFIDGLKKMNDKQIAEQEKNWGGEGSFTLGKSLVPGSVTGEVFEGITPAGIAFVPPAREPYEQPAALSVELGGPWGFYEKFRRAHGITKIPKASGAEIAIKRGTTLTVPLELHNHTDAPKNIAIAVKLPEGWTMQTGAGSLAVDPQSDYYWQVLLDAPKDAVKGTQEIECSATAEGKTLATIKIKVQLRNGGLPQN
;
A
#
# COMPACT_ATOMS: atom_id res chain seq x y z
N MET A 1 -60.88 -52.48 -58.30
CA MET A 1 -61.27 -51.85 -57.08
C MET A 1 -60.03 -51.74 -56.22
N LEU A 2 -59.45 -50.53 -56.16
CA LEU A 2 -58.28 -50.24 -55.35
C LEU A 2 -58.74 -49.35 -54.18
N GLY A 3 -58.59 -49.87 -52.96
CA GLY A 3 -58.90 -49.13 -51.73
C GLY A 3 -57.71 -48.28 -51.26
N PRO A 4 -57.91 -47.11 -50.60
CA PRO A 4 -56.83 -46.21 -50.23
C PRO A 4 -56.15 -46.70 -48.95
N LEU A 5 -54.81 -46.68 -49.01
CA LEU A 5 -53.91 -46.90 -47.86
C LEU A 5 -53.87 -45.63 -47.04
N GLY A 6 -54.44 -45.63 -45.85
CA GLY A 6 -54.31 -44.50 -44.89
C GLY A 6 -52.96 -44.52 -44.18
N LEU A 7 -52.22 -43.46 -44.37
CA LEU A 7 -50.94 -43.22 -43.69
C LEU A 7 -51.21 -42.58 -42.31
N LEU A 8 -51.03 -43.33 -41.23
CA LEU A 8 -51.06 -42.83 -39.86
C LEU A 8 -49.73 -42.13 -39.59
N MET A 9 -49.73 -40.82 -39.56
CA MET A 9 -48.60 -40.04 -39.01
C MET A 9 -48.71 -39.98 -37.46
N THR A 10 -47.85 -40.67 -36.79
CA THR A 10 -47.65 -40.51 -35.34
C THR A 10 -46.83 -39.25 -35.08
N MET A 11 -47.47 -38.21 -34.54
CA MET A 11 -46.75 -37.04 -34.01
C MET A 11 -45.97 -37.45 -32.75
N ALA A 12 -44.65 -37.50 -32.84
CA ALA A 12 -43.78 -37.59 -31.67
C ALA A 12 -43.87 -36.28 -30.92
N ALA A 13 -44.39 -36.29 -29.70
CA ALA A 13 -44.35 -35.13 -28.80
C ALA A 13 -42.89 -34.79 -28.50
N ALA A 14 -42.48 -33.58 -28.87
CA ALA A 14 -41.17 -33.04 -28.52
C ALA A 14 -41.11 -32.95 -26.98
N GLN A 15 -40.26 -33.74 -26.37
CA GLN A 15 -39.96 -33.62 -24.95
C GLN A 15 -39.20 -32.29 -24.74
N THR A 16 -39.79 -31.39 -23.98
CA THR A 16 -39.08 -30.20 -23.47
C THR A 16 -37.82 -30.64 -22.70
N PRO A 17 -36.64 -30.16 -23.04
CA PRO A 17 -35.43 -30.54 -22.33
C PRO A 17 -35.56 -30.12 -20.86
N THR A 18 -35.43 -31.09 -19.97
CA THR A 18 -35.36 -30.85 -18.52
C THR A 18 -34.15 -29.94 -18.29
N PRO A 19 -34.30 -28.81 -17.58
CA PRO A 19 -33.16 -27.95 -17.31
C PRO A 19 -32.10 -28.77 -16.57
N SER A 20 -30.87 -28.77 -17.08
CA SER A 20 -29.75 -29.40 -16.40
C SER A 20 -29.63 -28.79 -14.98
N PRO A 21 -29.46 -29.64 -13.95
CA PRO A 21 -29.28 -29.11 -12.61
C PRO A 21 -28.11 -28.12 -12.62
N THR A 22 -28.35 -26.92 -12.12
CA THR A 22 -27.28 -25.91 -11.91
C THR A 22 -26.19 -26.58 -11.08
N PRO A 23 -24.94 -26.65 -11.54
CA PRO A 23 -23.85 -27.21 -10.74
C PRO A 23 -23.83 -26.54 -9.38
N PRO A 24 -23.62 -27.27 -8.28
CA PRO A 24 -23.53 -26.68 -6.97
C PRO A 24 -22.38 -25.67 -6.98
N LEU A 25 -22.64 -24.45 -6.50
CA LEU A 25 -21.62 -23.44 -6.30
C LEU A 25 -20.50 -24.05 -5.44
N LEU A 26 -19.30 -24.10 -5.96
CA LEU A 26 -18.12 -24.53 -5.19
C LEU A 26 -18.00 -23.62 -3.99
N ARG A 27 -17.92 -24.18 -2.80
CA ARG A 27 -17.65 -23.40 -1.59
C ARG A 27 -16.17 -23.04 -1.58
N PRO A 28 -15.83 -21.77 -1.25
CA PRO A 28 -14.43 -21.40 -1.05
C PRO A 28 -13.76 -22.34 -0.05
N ASP A 29 -12.49 -22.67 -0.27
CA ASP A 29 -11.74 -23.53 0.64
C ASP A 29 -11.55 -22.85 2.01
N GLU A 30 -12.21 -23.40 3.04
CA GLU A 30 -12.18 -22.86 4.40
C GLU A 30 -10.78 -22.92 5.04
N ARG A 31 -9.88 -23.76 4.53
CA ARG A 31 -8.49 -23.83 4.99
C ARG A 31 -7.71 -22.56 4.67
N LEU A 32 -8.11 -21.83 3.63
CA LEU A 32 -7.46 -20.59 3.20
C LEU A 32 -8.02 -19.33 3.89
N LYS A 33 -9.19 -19.44 4.55
CA LYS A 33 -9.78 -18.29 5.24
C LYS A 33 -8.88 -17.81 6.37
N VAL A 34 -8.69 -16.48 6.46
CA VAL A 34 -7.91 -15.83 7.53
C VAL A 34 -8.74 -14.79 8.28
N ASP A 35 -8.30 -14.46 9.49
CA ASP A 35 -8.90 -13.39 10.29
C ASP A 35 -8.23 -12.05 9.97
N VAL A 36 -6.90 -12.05 9.77
CA VAL A 36 -6.11 -10.88 9.42
C VAL A 36 -5.26 -11.14 8.18
N LEU A 37 -5.24 -10.16 7.30
CA LEU A 37 -4.33 -10.05 6.17
C LEU A 37 -3.43 -8.84 6.37
N LEU A 38 -2.11 -9.08 6.52
CA LEU A 38 -1.10 -8.03 6.42
C LEU A 38 -0.69 -7.87 4.96
N VAL A 39 -0.68 -6.64 4.46
CA VAL A 39 -0.22 -6.29 3.10
C VAL A 39 0.95 -5.33 3.22
N VAL A 40 2.10 -5.72 2.71
CA VAL A 40 3.34 -4.95 2.75
C VAL A 40 4.06 -5.00 1.41
N ALA A 41 5.13 -4.22 1.26
CA ALA A 41 5.83 -4.09 -0.01
C ALA A 41 6.97 -5.10 -0.16
N HIS A 42 7.86 -5.18 0.83
CA HIS A 42 9.11 -5.94 0.74
C HIS A 42 9.25 -6.98 1.84
N PRO A 43 10.01 -8.05 1.60
CA PRO A 43 10.46 -8.97 2.65
C PRO A 43 11.32 -8.23 3.68
N ASP A 44 10.82 -8.05 4.90
CA ASP A 44 11.30 -7.37 6.12
C ASP A 44 10.36 -6.29 6.68
N ASP A 45 9.45 -5.78 5.88
CA ASP A 45 8.44 -4.79 6.29
C ASP A 45 7.53 -5.29 7.42
N GLU A 46 7.30 -6.61 7.49
CA GLU A 46 6.45 -7.23 8.50
C GLU A 46 7.00 -7.10 9.91
N THR A 47 8.31 -6.88 10.06
CA THR A 47 9.03 -6.95 11.35
C THR A 47 8.41 -6.05 12.41
N GLY A 48 7.98 -4.84 12.04
CA GLY A 48 7.33 -3.89 12.95
C GLY A 48 5.94 -4.35 13.42
N VAL A 49 5.28 -5.24 12.68
CA VAL A 49 3.93 -5.73 12.96
C VAL A 49 3.94 -7.15 13.55
N VAL A 50 5.03 -7.91 13.40
CA VAL A 50 5.18 -9.27 13.94
C VAL A 50 4.79 -9.39 15.42
N PRO A 51 5.13 -8.45 16.32
CA PRO A 51 4.69 -8.54 17.72
C PRO A 51 3.17 -8.69 17.85
N TYR A 52 2.41 -7.92 17.07
CA TYR A 52 0.96 -8.01 17.05
C TYR A 52 0.46 -9.30 16.39
N LEU A 53 1.07 -9.73 15.29
CA LEU A 53 0.69 -10.96 14.62
C LEU A 53 0.86 -12.19 15.49
N VAL A 54 1.93 -12.24 16.29
CA VAL A 54 2.19 -13.34 17.27
C VAL A 54 1.15 -13.31 18.39
N GLU A 55 0.76 -12.14 18.86
CA GLU A 55 -0.34 -12.02 19.83
C GLU A 55 -1.65 -12.59 19.26
N LEU A 56 -1.96 -12.30 17.99
CA LEU A 56 -3.13 -12.84 17.31
C LEU A 56 -3.07 -14.36 17.16
N ILE A 57 -1.91 -14.94 16.88
CA ILE A 57 -1.72 -16.40 16.81
C ILE A 57 -1.97 -17.04 18.17
N ASP A 58 -1.48 -16.44 19.26
CA ASP A 58 -1.76 -16.90 20.62
C ASP A 58 -3.25 -16.83 20.99
N GLN A 59 -4.01 -15.96 20.30
CA GLN A 59 -5.47 -15.85 20.37
C GLN A 59 -6.20 -16.77 19.37
N HIS A 60 -5.48 -17.69 18.71
CA HIS A 60 -6.01 -18.61 17.70
C HIS A 60 -6.57 -17.92 16.45
N LYS A 61 -6.11 -16.71 16.13
CA LYS A 61 -6.44 -16.04 14.88
C LYS A 61 -5.58 -16.56 13.74
N ARG A 62 -6.17 -16.66 12.56
CA ARG A 62 -5.49 -17.05 11.34
C ARG A 62 -4.93 -15.80 10.64
N VAL A 63 -3.66 -15.83 10.36
CA VAL A 63 -2.92 -14.70 9.77
C VAL A 63 -2.39 -15.11 8.39
N ALA A 64 -2.47 -14.20 7.42
CA ALA A 64 -1.74 -14.27 6.17
C ALA A 64 -0.96 -12.97 5.94
N VAL A 65 0.13 -13.08 5.18
CA VAL A 65 0.91 -11.93 4.76
C VAL A 65 1.05 -11.95 3.24
N ILE A 66 0.82 -10.79 2.61
CA ILE A 66 1.03 -10.58 1.18
C ILE A 66 2.10 -9.51 1.00
N TYR A 67 3.07 -9.82 0.16
CA TYR A 67 4.12 -8.92 -0.32
C TYR A 67 3.80 -8.49 -1.74
N THR A 68 3.80 -7.18 -2.00
CA THR A 68 3.53 -6.68 -3.35
C THR A 68 4.73 -6.85 -4.28
N THR A 69 5.94 -6.91 -3.74
CA THR A 69 7.19 -7.14 -4.48
C THR A 69 8.06 -8.20 -3.79
N HIS A 70 9.16 -8.61 -4.41
CA HIS A 70 10.18 -9.48 -3.80
C HIS A 70 11.36 -8.70 -3.20
N GLY A 71 11.35 -7.37 -3.23
CA GLY A 71 12.45 -6.55 -2.76
C GLY A 71 13.72 -6.68 -3.61
N GLU A 72 13.57 -6.95 -4.91
CA GLU A 72 14.66 -7.32 -5.80
C GLU A 72 15.55 -6.16 -6.25
N ALA A 73 15.12 -4.91 -6.04
CA ALA A 73 15.94 -3.73 -6.31
C ALA A 73 16.84 -3.34 -5.13
N GLY A 74 16.69 -4.03 -3.99
CA GLY A 74 17.44 -3.78 -2.78
C GLY A 74 18.94 -4.09 -2.88
N HIS A 75 19.69 -3.81 -1.81
CA HIS A 75 21.08 -4.24 -1.64
C HIS A 75 21.15 -5.71 -1.24
N ASN A 76 22.33 -6.30 -1.46
CA ASN A 76 22.68 -7.58 -0.87
C ASN A 76 24.01 -7.43 -0.10
N ASN A 77 23.93 -7.53 1.22
CA ASN A 77 25.08 -7.47 2.11
C ASN A 77 25.78 -8.84 2.30
N MET A 78 25.24 -9.89 1.67
CA MET A 78 25.73 -11.28 1.82
C MET A 78 26.50 -11.78 0.61
N GLY A 79 26.06 -11.44 -0.59
CA GLY A 79 26.55 -12.05 -1.81
C GLY A 79 26.39 -11.19 -3.06
N PRO A 80 26.67 -11.76 -4.23
CA PRO A 80 26.60 -11.06 -5.50
C PRO A 80 25.21 -11.02 -6.12
N GLU A 81 24.22 -11.71 -5.55
CA GLU A 81 22.87 -11.80 -6.09
C GLU A 81 22.25 -10.42 -6.22
N ARG A 82 21.60 -10.19 -7.35
CA ARG A 82 20.90 -8.96 -7.71
C ARG A 82 19.62 -9.29 -8.46
N ALA A 83 18.70 -8.34 -8.51
CA ALA A 83 17.45 -8.46 -9.22
C ALA A 83 16.68 -9.73 -8.81
N ARG A 84 16.15 -10.49 -9.73
CA ARG A 84 15.36 -11.69 -9.44
C ARG A 84 16.05 -12.68 -8.50
N SER A 85 17.37 -12.85 -8.60
CA SER A 85 18.12 -13.74 -7.70
C SER A 85 18.15 -13.23 -6.27
N LEU A 86 18.27 -11.91 -6.08
CA LEU A 86 18.15 -11.30 -4.76
C LEU A 86 16.73 -11.45 -4.21
N GLY A 87 15.70 -11.19 -5.02
CA GLY A 87 14.32 -11.39 -4.61
C GLY A 87 14.04 -12.81 -4.13
N ALA A 88 14.58 -13.82 -4.84
CA ALA A 88 14.45 -15.22 -4.43
C ALA A 88 15.16 -15.50 -3.07
N SER A 89 16.32 -14.89 -2.82
CA SER A 89 17.02 -15.01 -1.54
C SER A 89 16.22 -14.37 -0.41
N ARG A 90 15.69 -13.16 -0.63
CA ARG A 90 14.85 -12.43 0.34
C ARG A 90 13.56 -13.18 0.65
N GLU A 91 12.94 -13.80 -0.36
CA GLU A 91 11.76 -14.65 -0.13
C GLU A 91 12.08 -15.83 0.79
N MET A 92 13.22 -16.49 0.61
CA MET A 92 13.62 -17.60 1.49
C MET A 92 13.89 -17.13 2.92
N GLU A 93 14.62 -16.02 3.09
CA GLU A 93 14.87 -15.40 4.39
C GLU A 93 13.57 -15.10 5.11
N LEU A 94 12.64 -14.46 4.41
CA LEU A 94 11.32 -14.13 4.93
C LEU A 94 10.52 -15.36 5.36
N ARG A 95 10.45 -16.40 4.51
CA ARG A 95 9.67 -17.60 4.84
C ARG A 95 10.20 -18.25 6.10
N HIS A 96 11.51 -18.31 6.31
CA HIS A 96 12.10 -18.79 7.55
C HIS A 96 11.81 -17.86 8.74
N ALA A 97 11.84 -16.54 8.53
CA ALA A 97 11.50 -15.57 9.57
C ALA A 97 10.06 -15.78 10.06
N LEU A 98 9.10 -15.82 9.16
CA LEU A 98 7.69 -15.97 9.50
C LEU A 98 7.34 -17.38 10.02
N GLU A 99 7.95 -18.44 9.47
CA GLU A 99 7.80 -19.80 9.98
C GLU A 99 8.24 -19.90 11.45
N SER A 100 9.32 -19.20 11.82
CA SER A 100 9.85 -19.21 13.19
C SER A 100 8.86 -18.69 14.23
N VAL A 101 7.87 -17.91 13.80
CA VAL A 101 6.80 -17.37 14.65
C VAL A 101 5.42 -17.98 14.34
N GLY A 102 5.37 -19.02 13.50
CA GLY A 102 4.16 -19.79 13.21
C GLY A 102 3.30 -19.22 12.06
N ILE A 103 3.82 -18.31 11.25
CA ILE A 103 3.13 -17.75 10.08
C ILE A 103 3.62 -18.46 8.81
N ASN A 104 2.75 -19.29 8.20
CA ASN A 104 3.08 -20.07 7.00
C ASN A 104 2.23 -19.65 5.77
N ASN A 105 1.24 -18.78 5.95
CA ASN A 105 0.37 -18.33 4.88
C ASN A 105 0.94 -17.03 4.27
N VAL A 106 1.91 -17.19 3.36
CA VAL A 106 2.72 -16.11 2.79
C VAL A 106 2.64 -16.12 1.27
N TRP A 107 2.30 -14.97 0.69
CA TRP A 107 2.05 -14.80 -0.73
C TRP A 107 2.84 -13.60 -1.28
N PHE A 108 3.16 -13.68 -2.57
CA PHE A 108 3.80 -12.59 -3.31
C PHE A 108 2.95 -12.24 -4.53
N LEU A 109 2.88 -10.95 -4.84
CA LEU A 109 2.28 -10.45 -6.07
C LEU A 109 3.35 -10.16 -7.12
N SER A 110 2.93 -9.73 -8.29
CA SER A 110 3.80 -9.49 -9.44
C SER A 110 4.42 -8.09 -9.49
N GLY A 111 4.24 -7.27 -8.45
CA GLY A 111 4.83 -5.92 -8.38
C GLY A 111 6.34 -5.94 -8.50
N ARG A 112 6.91 -4.92 -9.13
CA ARG A 112 8.35 -4.74 -9.27
C ARG A 112 8.87 -3.76 -8.23
N ASP A 113 9.83 -4.20 -7.45
CA ASP A 113 10.51 -3.34 -6.48
C ASP A 113 11.11 -2.09 -7.16
N THR A 114 10.72 -0.91 -6.67
CA THR A 114 11.01 0.39 -7.28
C THR A 114 11.73 1.27 -6.28
N PRO A 115 13.05 1.50 -6.41
CA PRO A 115 13.83 2.27 -5.44
C PRO A 115 13.56 3.78 -5.57
N SER A 116 12.33 4.19 -5.25
CA SER A 116 11.84 5.55 -5.36
C SER A 116 10.95 5.93 -4.18
N GLN A 117 10.87 7.22 -3.86
CA GLN A 117 9.87 7.76 -2.93
C GLN A 117 8.57 8.19 -3.64
N ASN A 118 8.48 7.98 -4.93
CA ASN A 118 7.34 8.39 -5.74
C ASN A 118 6.38 7.22 -5.94
N VAL A 119 5.26 7.24 -5.24
CA VAL A 119 4.21 6.21 -5.35
C VAL A 119 3.71 6.03 -6.79
N LEU A 120 3.65 7.10 -7.58
CA LEU A 120 3.20 7.02 -8.98
C LEU A 120 4.18 6.23 -9.84
N GLU A 121 5.48 6.32 -9.55
CA GLU A 121 6.51 5.51 -10.21
C GLU A 121 6.38 4.03 -9.82
N SER A 122 6.18 3.74 -8.54
CA SER A 122 5.91 2.38 -8.05
C SER A 122 4.68 1.78 -8.72
N LEU A 123 3.55 2.48 -8.68
CA LEU A 123 2.31 2.01 -9.30
C LEU A 123 2.43 1.79 -10.82
N ALA A 124 3.18 2.67 -11.52
CA ALA A 124 3.46 2.50 -12.94
C ALA A 124 4.31 1.25 -13.22
N ASN A 125 5.38 1.04 -12.45
CA ASN A 125 6.26 -0.13 -12.59
C ASN A 125 5.55 -1.45 -12.23
N TRP A 126 4.61 -1.42 -11.28
CA TRP A 126 3.80 -2.57 -10.90
C TRP A 126 2.73 -2.91 -11.93
N ARG A 127 2.50 -2.06 -12.93
CA ARG A 127 1.29 -2.14 -13.77
C ARG A 127 0.05 -2.18 -12.89
N HIS A 128 -0.14 -1.15 -12.11
CA HIS A 128 -1.10 -1.00 -11.02
C HIS A 128 -2.37 -1.88 -11.12
N GLY A 129 -3.07 -1.84 -12.26
CA GLY A 129 -4.29 -2.64 -12.47
C GLY A 129 -4.08 -4.16 -12.43
N GLU A 130 -2.88 -4.66 -12.81
CA GLU A 130 -2.55 -6.09 -12.72
C GLU A 130 -2.36 -6.51 -11.27
N VAL A 131 -1.57 -5.74 -10.50
CA VAL A 131 -1.36 -6.02 -9.06
C VAL A 131 -2.66 -5.86 -8.27
N GLN A 132 -3.51 -4.90 -8.63
CA GLN A 132 -4.83 -4.73 -8.02
C GLN A 132 -5.73 -5.95 -8.30
N GLU A 133 -5.75 -6.46 -9.54
CA GLU A 133 -6.51 -7.67 -9.89
C GLU A 133 -6.04 -8.89 -9.11
N GLU A 134 -4.72 -9.10 -9.02
CA GLU A 134 -4.13 -10.17 -8.20
C GLU A 134 -4.53 -10.03 -6.72
N MET A 135 -4.45 -8.84 -6.16
CA MET A 135 -4.80 -8.59 -4.76
C MET A 135 -6.31 -8.81 -4.50
N VAL A 136 -7.20 -8.38 -5.41
CA VAL A 136 -8.65 -8.67 -5.31
C VAL A 136 -8.88 -10.18 -5.30
N ARG A 137 -8.19 -10.92 -6.16
CA ARG A 137 -8.24 -12.39 -6.18
C ARG A 137 -7.82 -12.99 -4.84
N MET A 138 -6.70 -12.51 -4.29
CA MET A 138 -6.20 -12.98 -3.00
C MET A 138 -7.15 -12.67 -1.84
N VAL A 139 -7.75 -11.50 -1.81
CA VAL A 139 -8.76 -11.16 -0.79
C VAL A 139 -10.00 -12.06 -0.91
N ARG A 140 -10.43 -12.38 -2.12
CA ARG A 140 -11.54 -13.33 -2.36
C ARG A 140 -11.21 -14.77 -1.96
N ILE A 141 -9.93 -15.17 -2.08
CA ILE A 141 -9.44 -16.49 -1.63
C ILE A 141 -9.33 -16.53 -0.12
N LEU A 142 -8.61 -15.58 0.46
CA LEU A 142 -8.26 -15.53 1.88
C LEU A 142 -9.41 -15.04 2.77
N ARG A 143 -10.31 -14.25 2.24
CA ARG A 143 -11.51 -13.75 2.92
C ARG A 143 -11.24 -13.14 4.30
N PRO A 144 -10.27 -12.20 4.41
CA PRO A 144 -9.88 -11.60 5.68
C PRO A 144 -11.03 -10.79 6.29
N GLU A 145 -11.12 -10.80 7.61
CA GLU A 145 -12.00 -9.89 8.35
C GLU A 145 -11.39 -8.49 8.43
N VAL A 146 -10.07 -8.45 8.62
CA VAL A 146 -9.27 -7.23 8.78
C VAL A 146 -8.11 -7.23 7.78
N ILE A 147 -7.87 -6.06 7.18
CA ILE A 147 -6.65 -5.78 6.40
C ILE A 147 -5.81 -4.76 7.17
N ILE A 148 -4.52 -5.05 7.31
CA ILE A 148 -3.52 -4.14 7.89
C ILE A 148 -2.49 -3.87 6.78
N THR A 149 -2.10 -2.62 6.58
CA THR A 149 -1.17 -2.25 5.52
C THR A 149 -0.39 -0.98 5.86
N TRP A 150 0.62 -0.66 5.05
CA TRP A 150 1.30 0.61 5.07
C TRP A 150 0.35 1.78 4.84
N MET A 151 0.70 2.95 5.38
CA MET A 151 -0.05 4.15 5.10
C MET A 151 0.16 4.58 3.64
N PRO A 152 -0.94 4.89 2.89
CA PRO A 152 -0.84 5.23 1.47
C PRO A 152 -0.31 6.65 1.21
N GLY A 153 0.22 7.32 2.23
CA GLY A 153 0.56 8.73 2.21
C GLY A 153 2.05 9.03 2.13
N PHE A 154 2.35 10.26 1.72
CA PHE A 154 3.69 10.80 1.69
C PHE A 154 4.01 11.49 3.02
N PHE A 155 4.95 10.96 3.79
CA PHE A 155 5.34 11.46 5.12
C PHE A 155 6.85 11.67 5.20
N PHE A 156 7.27 12.52 6.14
CA PHE A 156 8.69 12.71 6.44
C PHE A 156 9.31 11.44 6.99
N GLY A 157 10.52 11.13 6.54
CA GLY A 157 11.27 9.96 6.97
C GLY A 157 11.69 9.10 5.79
N GLU A 158 11.50 7.80 5.88
CA GLU A 158 11.92 6.87 4.87
C GLU A 158 11.01 6.85 3.65
N ASN A 159 9.74 6.84 3.86
CA ASN A 159 8.66 7.02 2.91
C ASN A 159 8.92 6.44 1.50
N HIS A 160 9.13 5.12 1.46
CA HIS A 160 9.35 4.39 0.22
C HIS A 160 8.09 4.40 -0.67
N GLY A 161 8.25 4.59 -1.98
CA GLY A 161 7.12 4.61 -2.91
C GLY A 161 6.33 3.31 -2.96
N ASP A 162 7.01 2.17 -2.79
CA ASP A 162 6.37 0.85 -2.76
C ASP A 162 5.58 0.61 -1.47
N HIS A 163 6.01 1.14 -0.30
CA HIS A 163 5.21 1.12 0.93
C HIS A 163 3.89 1.87 0.72
N GLN A 164 3.96 3.09 0.17
CA GLN A 164 2.77 3.85 -0.18
C GLN A 164 1.90 3.10 -1.19
N GLY A 165 2.51 2.47 -2.21
CA GLY A 165 1.84 1.66 -3.23
C GLY A 165 1.09 0.47 -2.63
N ALA A 166 1.68 -0.24 -1.67
CA ALA A 166 1.02 -1.32 -0.94
C ALA A 166 -0.23 -0.81 -0.20
N GLY A 167 -0.11 0.34 0.47
CA GLY A 167 -1.23 1.01 1.13
C GLY A 167 -2.33 1.44 0.16
N VAL A 168 -1.96 1.96 -1.01
CA VAL A 168 -2.88 2.33 -2.09
C VAL A 168 -3.67 1.10 -2.56
N VAL A 169 -2.99 0.06 -3.01
CA VAL A 169 -3.63 -1.15 -3.55
C VAL A 169 -4.49 -1.84 -2.49
N ALA A 170 -4.04 -1.95 -1.24
CA ALA A 170 -4.83 -2.53 -0.16
C ALA A 170 -6.11 -1.74 0.13
N THR A 171 -6.05 -0.40 0.06
CA THR A 171 -7.22 0.47 0.23
C THR A 171 -8.24 0.29 -0.89
N GLU A 172 -7.76 0.28 -2.14
CA GLU A 172 -8.61 0.06 -3.32
C GLU A 172 -9.28 -1.31 -3.28
N VAL A 173 -8.54 -2.32 -2.85
CA VAL A 173 -9.06 -3.70 -2.77
C VAL A 173 -10.04 -3.86 -1.60
N PHE A 174 -9.84 -3.18 -0.48
CA PHE A 174 -10.84 -3.09 0.58
C PHE A 174 -12.17 -2.55 0.02
N ASP A 175 -12.11 -1.57 -0.87
CA ASP A 175 -13.28 -0.92 -1.46
C ASP A 175 -13.91 -1.72 -2.61
N SER A 176 -13.21 -2.68 -3.20
CA SER A 176 -13.65 -3.31 -4.45
C SER A 176 -13.79 -4.82 -4.41
N ALA A 177 -13.14 -5.55 -3.50
CA ALA A 177 -13.17 -7.02 -3.50
C ALA A 177 -14.58 -7.60 -3.21
N GLY A 178 -15.41 -6.83 -2.50
CA GLY A 178 -16.82 -7.15 -2.25
C GLY A 178 -17.76 -6.86 -3.41
N ASP A 179 -17.33 -6.07 -4.40
CA ASP A 179 -18.14 -5.70 -5.55
C ASP A 179 -18.10 -6.81 -6.62
N PRO A 180 -19.23 -7.44 -6.96
CA PRO A 180 -19.26 -8.45 -8.01
C PRO A 180 -19.01 -7.89 -9.43
N ALA A 181 -19.12 -6.58 -9.62
CA ALA A 181 -18.84 -5.94 -10.91
C ALA A 181 -17.35 -5.74 -11.15
N VAL A 182 -16.52 -5.81 -10.10
CA VAL A 182 -15.07 -5.68 -10.19
C VAL A 182 -14.45 -7.05 -10.48
N TYR A 183 -13.69 -7.14 -11.55
CA TYR A 183 -13.08 -8.40 -12.03
C TYR A 183 -14.06 -9.58 -12.05
N PRO A 184 -15.19 -9.50 -12.78
CA PRO A 184 -16.24 -10.51 -12.76
C PRO A 184 -15.77 -11.88 -13.27
N ALA A 185 -14.70 -11.93 -14.06
CA ALA A 185 -14.08 -13.18 -14.52
C ALA A 185 -13.59 -14.06 -13.37
N GLN A 186 -13.19 -13.48 -12.23
CA GLN A 186 -12.79 -14.24 -11.04
C GLN A 186 -13.97 -14.96 -10.35
N LEU A 187 -15.19 -14.51 -10.61
CA LEU A 187 -16.42 -15.07 -10.04
C LEU A 187 -17.11 -16.05 -11.00
N ALA A 188 -16.67 -16.08 -12.25
CA ALA A 188 -17.21 -17.02 -13.24
C ALA A 188 -16.93 -18.46 -12.82
N GLY A 189 -17.94 -19.34 -12.99
CA GLY A 189 -17.81 -20.74 -12.66
C GLY A 189 -16.72 -21.45 -13.49
N PRO A 190 -16.42 -22.71 -13.18
CA PRO A 190 -15.17 -23.36 -13.52
C PRO A 190 -14.84 -23.26 -15.01
N VAL A 191 -13.78 -22.54 -15.33
CA VAL A 191 -13.07 -22.68 -16.59
C VAL A 191 -12.25 -23.96 -16.45
N LYS A 192 -12.31 -24.87 -17.41
CA LYS A 192 -11.56 -26.15 -17.44
C LYS A 192 -10.04 -25.93 -17.54
N VAL A 193 -9.46 -25.18 -16.63
CA VAL A 193 -8.02 -24.97 -16.55
C VAL A 193 -7.58 -25.47 -15.18
N ASN A 194 -6.45 -26.09 -15.10
CA ASN A 194 -5.83 -26.81 -13.98
C ASN A 194 -5.74 -26.09 -12.62
N GLU A 195 -6.52 -25.05 -12.39
CA GLU A 195 -6.48 -24.19 -11.20
C GLU A 195 -7.78 -24.31 -10.39
N THR A 196 -8.07 -25.51 -9.92
CA THR A 196 -9.29 -25.83 -9.16
C THR A 196 -9.46 -25.01 -7.88
N LEU A 197 -8.38 -24.42 -7.32
CA LEU A 197 -8.44 -23.59 -6.11
C LEU A 197 -9.07 -22.20 -6.35
N LEU A 198 -9.12 -21.74 -7.59
CA LEU A 198 -9.56 -20.40 -7.96
C LEU A 198 -10.97 -20.40 -8.60
N ASP A 199 -11.49 -21.54 -8.89
CA ASP A 199 -12.80 -21.69 -9.53
C ASP A 199 -13.93 -21.40 -8.55
N GLY A 200 -14.83 -20.51 -8.94
CA GLY A 200 -16.02 -20.17 -8.14
C GLY A 200 -15.73 -19.26 -6.95
N LEU A 201 -14.79 -18.33 -7.06
CA LEU A 201 -14.57 -17.30 -6.05
C LEU A 201 -15.86 -16.53 -5.79
N GLN A 202 -16.02 -16.07 -4.55
CA GLN A 202 -17.14 -15.23 -4.14
C GLN A 202 -16.64 -13.83 -3.81
N PRO A 203 -17.44 -12.79 -4.05
CA PRO A 203 -17.14 -11.46 -3.53
C PRO A 203 -16.90 -11.53 -2.02
N TRP A 204 -15.91 -10.78 -1.53
CA TRP A 204 -15.62 -10.72 -0.11
C TRP A 204 -15.40 -9.29 0.36
N GLN A 205 -16.18 -8.86 1.35
CA GLN A 205 -16.06 -7.56 1.97
C GLN A 205 -15.32 -7.70 3.30
N ALA A 206 -14.05 -7.24 3.35
CA ALA A 206 -13.34 -7.05 4.60
C ALA A 206 -14.04 -5.97 5.45
N LYS A 207 -13.96 -6.09 6.77
CA LYS A 207 -14.76 -5.27 7.70
C LYS A 207 -14.03 -4.06 8.22
N LYS A 208 -12.71 -4.18 8.39
CA LYS A 208 -11.86 -3.08 8.86
C LYS A 208 -10.56 -3.01 8.08
N LEU A 209 -10.09 -1.78 7.87
CA LEU A 209 -8.80 -1.46 7.27
C LEU A 209 -8.01 -0.59 8.24
N TYR A 210 -6.80 -1.03 8.55
CA TYR A 210 -5.87 -0.32 9.40
C TYR A 210 -4.58 -0.01 8.67
N TYR A 211 -3.96 1.10 9.07
CA TYR A 211 -2.66 1.50 8.58
C TYR A 211 -1.64 1.57 9.70
N PHE A 212 -0.39 1.32 9.36
CA PHE A 212 0.76 1.62 10.19
C PHE A 212 1.73 2.54 9.42
N PRO A 213 2.48 3.41 10.11
CA PRO A 213 3.34 4.39 9.46
C PRO A 213 4.66 3.79 8.99
N ASP A 214 5.20 4.36 7.91
CA ASP A 214 6.56 4.12 7.41
C ASP A 214 7.58 5.10 8.00
N ALA A 215 7.14 6.05 8.80
CA ALA A 215 7.97 7.09 9.40
C ALA A 215 7.96 7.00 10.92
N ALA A 216 8.96 7.59 11.56
CA ALA A 216 9.02 7.67 13.00
C ALA A 216 7.71 8.24 13.59
N ASP A 217 7.20 7.61 14.63
CA ASP A 217 5.89 7.87 15.25
C ASP A 217 5.65 9.34 15.65
N ASP A 218 6.72 10.11 15.90
CA ASP A 218 6.61 11.52 16.30
C ASP A 218 6.00 12.42 15.22
N ILE A 219 6.06 12.00 13.97
CA ILE A 219 5.60 12.78 12.81
C ILE A 219 4.19 12.42 12.43
N PHE A 220 3.78 11.18 12.72
CA PHE A 220 2.47 10.68 12.36
C PHE A 220 1.81 9.95 13.53
N LYS A 221 0.86 10.60 14.18
CA LYS A 221 -0.05 9.97 15.16
C LYS A 221 -1.45 9.93 14.60
N GLY A 222 -1.78 8.83 13.92
CA GLY A 222 -3.15 8.54 13.54
C GLY A 222 -3.98 8.11 14.74
N THR A 223 -5.30 8.10 14.58
CA THR A 223 -6.21 7.61 15.61
C THR A 223 -6.60 6.16 15.33
N GLY A 224 -6.39 5.28 16.29
CA GLY A 224 -6.72 3.87 16.17
C GLY A 224 -6.41 3.08 17.44
N PRO A 225 -6.50 1.75 17.37
CA PRO A 225 -6.19 0.88 18.50
C PRO A 225 -4.71 0.87 18.81
N THR A 226 -4.40 0.68 20.11
CA THR A 226 -3.06 0.38 20.59
C THR A 226 -2.97 -1.08 21.06
N TYR A 227 -1.77 -1.63 21.04
CA TYR A 227 -1.48 -2.98 21.52
C TYR A 227 -0.16 -3.01 22.29
N GLN A 228 -0.03 -3.94 23.23
CA GLN A 228 1.14 -4.04 24.11
C GLN A 228 2.10 -5.10 23.61
N THR A 229 3.32 -4.71 23.32
CA THR A 229 4.36 -5.62 22.82
C THR A 229 5.15 -6.31 23.94
N ASN A 230 5.01 -5.89 25.20
CA ASN A 230 5.67 -6.48 26.37
C ASN A 230 4.96 -7.75 26.89
N GLY A 231 3.78 -8.09 26.37
CA GLY A 231 3.09 -9.33 26.67
C GLY A 231 3.92 -10.56 26.29
N MET A 232 3.74 -11.66 27.04
CA MET A 232 4.44 -12.93 26.78
C MET A 232 3.67 -13.81 25.81
N SER A 233 4.30 -14.23 24.73
CA SER A 233 3.73 -15.25 23.85
C SER A 233 3.60 -16.59 24.59
N LYS A 234 2.41 -17.17 24.50
CA LYS A 234 2.11 -18.48 25.08
C LYS A 234 2.81 -19.60 24.29
N ALA A 235 2.90 -19.44 22.97
CA ALA A 235 3.53 -20.42 22.09
C ALA A 235 5.06 -20.32 22.13
N LEU A 236 5.61 -19.11 21.96
CA LEU A 236 7.05 -18.89 21.80
C LEU A 236 7.81 -18.76 23.14
N LYS A 237 7.13 -18.47 24.26
CA LYS A 237 7.71 -18.25 25.60
C LYS A 237 8.69 -17.08 25.67
N ILE A 238 8.52 -16.09 24.79
CA ILE A 238 9.25 -14.82 24.74
C ILE A 238 8.27 -13.66 24.69
N PRO A 239 8.66 -12.43 25.06
CA PRO A 239 7.83 -11.25 24.86
C PRO A 239 7.52 -11.03 23.37
N TYR A 240 6.35 -10.47 23.06
CA TYR A 240 5.94 -10.22 21.67
C TYR A 240 6.94 -9.35 20.91
N TRP A 241 7.45 -8.27 21.53
CA TRP A 241 8.49 -7.44 20.91
C TRP A 241 9.71 -8.25 20.47
N ARG A 242 10.09 -9.26 21.30
CA ARG A 242 11.25 -10.10 20.99
C ARG A 242 10.98 -11.01 19.79
N ALA A 243 9.74 -11.41 19.54
CA ALA A 243 9.41 -12.17 18.34
C ALA A 243 9.75 -11.38 17.06
N GLY A 244 9.38 -10.09 16.98
CA GLY A 244 9.78 -9.22 15.87
C GLY A 244 11.30 -9.07 15.74
N PHE A 245 11.99 -8.93 16.86
CA PHE A 245 13.45 -8.85 16.88
C PHE A 245 14.14 -10.16 16.44
N GLU A 246 13.58 -11.31 16.80
CA GLU A 246 14.12 -12.62 16.40
C GLU A 246 13.87 -12.88 14.90
N THR A 247 12.72 -12.48 14.35
CA THR A 247 12.44 -12.60 12.91
C THR A 247 13.39 -11.74 12.09
N PHE A 248 13.74 -10.56 12.57
CA PHE A 248 14.69 -9.67 11.90
C PHE A 248 16.05 -10.32 11.60
N LYS A 249 16.48 -11.27 12.46
CA LYS A 249 17.75 -11.98 12.29
C LYS A 249 17.84 -12.85 11.04
N PHE A 250 16.74 -13.12 10.39
CA PHE A 250 16.71 -13.92 9.16
C PHE A 250 17.00 -13.08 7.92
N HIS A 251 16.76 -11.77 7.95
CA HIS A 251 16.94 -10.86 6.80
C HIS A 251 18.42 -10.47 6.57
N LEU A 252 19.25 -11.48 6.36
CA LEU A 252 20.72 -11.34 6.27
C LEU A 252 21.15 -10.50 5.07
N THR A 253 20.47 -10.65 3.93
CA THR A 253 20.78 -9.87 2.73
C THR A 253 20.65 -8.37 2.98
N GLN A 254 19.77 -7.95 3.87
CA GLN A 254 19.50 -6.54 4.16
C GLN A 254 20.27 -6.03 5.38
N TYR A 255 20.37 -6.82 6.45
CA TYR A 255 20.78 -6.34 7.78
C TYR A 255 21.97 -7.05 8.39
N ARG A 256 22.86 -7.65 7.58
CA ARG A 256 23.98 -8.44 8.06
C ARG A 256 24.78 -7.78 9.18
N SER A 257 25.18 -6.53 9.01
CA SER A 257 26.00 -5.82 10.00
C SER A 257 25.29 -5.61 11.31
N PHE A 258 23.98 -5.29 11.26
CA PHE A 258 23.13 -5.15 12.43
C PHE A 258 22.97 -6.50 13.14
N ILE A 259 22.66 -7.56 12.41
CA ILE A 259 22.51 -8.92 12.92
C ILE A 259 23.78 -9.42 13.59
N ASP A 260 24.96 -9.16 13.01
CA ASP A 260 26.23 -9.51 13.62
C ASP A 260 26.51 -8.70 14.92
N GLY A 261 25.99 -7.49 15.00
CA GLY A 261 25.97 -6.70 16.22
C GLY A 261 25.10 -7.36 17.30
N LEU A 262 23.86 -7.77 16.93
CA LEU A 262 22.92 -8.43 17.85
C LEU A 262 23.50 -9.72 18.46
N LYS A 263 24.16 -10.55 17.63
CA LYS A 263 24.78 -11.80 18.09
C LYS A 263 25.89 -11.61 19.13
N LYS A 264 26.44 -10.41 19.22
CA LYS A 264 27.52 -10.06 20.17
C LYS A 264 26.98 -9.39 21.45
N MET A 265 25.69 -9.10 21.52
CA MET A 265 25.09 -8.45 22.68
C MET A 265 25.04 -9.38 23.88
N ASN A 266 25.41 -8.84 25.03
CA ASN A 266 25.20 -9.48 26.33
C ASN A 266 23.79 -9.19 26.88
N ASP A 267 23.40 -9.85 27.96
CA ASP A 267 22.06 -9.74 28.56
C ASP A 267 21.68 -8.30 28.91
N LYS A 268 22.63 -7.47 29.36
CA LYS A 268 22.39 -6.05 29.66
C LYS A 268 22.08 -5.25 28.40
N GLN A 269 22.78 -5.51 27.32
CA GLN A 269 22.55 -4.86 26.03
C GLN A 269 21.22 -5.32 25.41
N ILE A 270 20.85 -6.59 25.56
CA ILE A 270 19.55 -7.12 25.14
C ILE A 270 18.43 -6.43 25.95
N ALA A 271 18.58 -6.29 27.28
CA ALA A 271 17.61 -5.58 28.11
C ALA A 271 17.49 -4.09 27.76
N GLU A 272 18.55 -3.46 27.25
CA GLU A 272 18.47 -2.09 26.72
C GLU A 272 17.68 -2.02 25.41
N GLN A 273 17.82 -3.02 24.55
CA GLN A 273 16.98 -3.12 23.36
C GLN A 273 15.49 -3.31 23.70
N GLU A 274 15.18 -3.99 24.79
CA GLU A 274 13.79 -4.11 25.26
C GLU A 274 13.10 -2.76 25.45
N LYS A 275 13.83 -1.76 25.93
CA LYS A 275 13.30 -0.40 26.08
C LYS A 275 13.00 0.30 24.76
N ASN A 276 13.70 -0.11 23.69
CA ASN A 276 13.57 0.50 22.38
C ASN A 276 12.53 -0.23 21.51
N TRP A 277 12.35 -1.53 21.70
CA TRP A 277 11.48 -2.39 20.89
C TRP A 277 10.23 -2.86 21.63
N GLY A 278 10.25 -2.82 22.95
CA GLY A 278 9.10 -3.10 23.79
C GLY A 278 8.29 -1.85 24.09
N GLY A 279 7.01 -2.00 24.34
CA GLY A 279 6.12 -0.89 24.67
C GLY A 279 4.77 -0.99 24.00
N GLU A 280 4.26 0.14 23.59
CA GLU A 280 2.97 0.24 22.93
C GLU A 280 3.16 0.42 21.40
N GLY A 281 2.55 -0.48 20.64
CA GLY A 281 2.35 -0.29 19.20
C GLY A 281 0.95 0.27 18.93
N SER A 282 0.76 0.88 17.77
CA SER A 282 -0.53 1.45 17.37
C SER A 282 -0.81 1.28 15.89
N PHE A 283 -2.09 1.26 15.55
CA PHE A 283 -2.57 1.36 14.18
C PHE A 283 -3.42 2.61 14.00
N THR A 284 -3.55 3.08 12.77
CA THR A 284 -4.51 4.11 12.41
C THR A 284 -5.73 3.44 11.76
N LEU A 285 -6.92 3.70 12.28
CA LEU A 285 -8.14 3.21 11.64
C LEU A 285 -8.38 3.98 10.33
N GLY A 286 -8.26 3.28 9.21
CA GLY A 286 -8.63 3.80 7.90
C GLY A 286 -10.13 3.72 7.67
N LYS A 287 -10.69 2.50 7.79
CA LYS A 287 -12.10 2.22 7.53
C LYS A 287 -12.65 1.19 8.51
N SER A 288 -13.94 1.36 8.89
CA SER A 288 -14.71 0.33 9.57
C SER A 288 -16.13 0.27 8.98
N LEU A 289 -16.56 -0.92 8.58
CA LEU A 289 -17.91 -1.21 8.11
C LEU A 289 -18.76 -1.92 9.18
N VAL A 290 -18.24 -2.01 10.39
CA VAL A 290 -18.91 -2.62 11.54
C VAL A 290 -18.89 -1.64 12.73
N PRO A 291 -19.84 -1.77 13.68
CA PRO A 291 -19.85 -0.94 14.88
C PRO A 291 -18.56 -1.12 15.70
N GLY A 292 -18.15 -0.07 16.40
CA GLY A 292 -17.01 -0.09 17.29
C GLY A 292 -16.41 1.30 17.51
N SER A 293 -15.55 1.41 18.50
CA SER A 293 -14.77 2.62 18.76
C SER A 293 -13.62 2.74 17.76
N VAL A 294 -13.22 3.97 17.43
CA VAL A 294 -12.03 4.22 16.59
C VAL A 294 -10.77 3.68 17.28
N THR A 295 -10.71 3.78 18.61
CA THR A 295 -9.58 3.33 19.44
C THR A 295 -9.82 1.97 20.11
N GLY A 296 -10.96 1.30 19.81
CA GLY A 296 -11.27 -0.02 20.32
C GLY A 296 -10.39 -1.10 19.69
N GLU A 297 -10.47 -2.29 20.24
CA GLU A 297 -9.71 -3.43 19.70
C GLU A 297 -9.95 -3.64 18.22
N VAL A 298 -8.94 -4.15 17.52
CA VAL A 298 -8.99 -4.40 16.07
C VAL A 298 -10.20 -5.24 15.68
N PHE A 299 -10.58 -6.24 16.50
CA PHE A 299 -11.72 -7.13 16.24
C PHE A 299 -13.05 -6.67 16.86
N GLU A 300 -13.09 -5.51 17.54
CA GLU A 300 -14.35 -5.00 18.11
C GLU A 300 -15.43 -4.90 17.03
N GLY A 301 -16.62 -5.44 17.32
CA GLY A 301 -17.76 -5.46 16.42
C GLY A 301 -17.70 -6.45 15.24
N ILE A 302 -16.59 -7.19 15.09
CA ILE A 302 -16.45 -8.20 14.05
C ILE A 302 -17.14 -9.50 14.48
N THR A 303 -18.04 -9.99 13.63
CA THR A 303 -18.65 -11.31 13.74
C THR A 303 -18.17 -12.21 12.60
N PRO A 304 -18.19 -13.55 12.75
CA PRO A 304 -17.79 -14.48 11.68
C PRO A 304 -18.64 -14.40 10.40
N ALA A 305 -19.87 -13.86 10.49
CA ALA A 305 -20.76 -13.73 9.34
C ALA A 305 -20.18 -12.74 8.31
N GLY A 306 -20.20 -13.11 7.03
CA GLY A 306 -19.89 -12.20 5.92
C GLY A 306 -20.86 -11.01 5.92
N ILE A 307 -20.38 -9.86 5.43
CA ILE A 307 -21.24 -8.69 5.20
C ILE A 307 -21.40 -8.46 3.70
N ALA A 308 -22.51 -7.83 3.32
CA ALA A 308 -22.72 -7.41 1.94
C ALA A 308 -21.70 -6.33 1.55
N PHE A 309 -21.47 -6.21 0.24
CA PHE A 309 -20.67 -5.12 -0.29
C PHE A 309 -21.24 -3.76 0.13
N VAL A 310 -20.35 -2.90 0.60
CA VAL A 310 -20.67 -1.52 0.96
C VAL A 310 -19.90 -0.59 0.03
N PRO A 311 -20.57 0.14 -0.87
CA PRO A 311 -19.89 1.10 -1.72
C PRO A 311 -19.09 2.10 -0.91
N PRO A 312 -17.86 2.45 -1.34
CA PRO A 312 -17.02 3.40 -0.60
C PRO A 312 -17.69 4.77 -0.52
N ALA A 313 -17.69 5.35 0.67
CA ALA A 313 -18.10 6.72 0.87
C ALA A 313 -17.03 7.64 0.26
N ARG A 314 -17.32 8.14 -0.94
CA ARG A 314 -16.45 9.10 -1.62
C ARG A 314 -16.76 10.51 -1.11
N GLU A 315 -15.74 11.26 -0.75
CA GLU A 315 -15.94 12.68 -0.51
C GLU A 315 -15.94 13.44 -1.84
N PRO A 316 -16.77 14.50 -1.95
CA PRO A 316 -16.79 15.33 -3.14
C PRO A 316 -15.38 15.84 -3.46
N TYR A 317 -15.04 15.85 -4.75
CA TYR A 317 -13.81 16.50 -5.21
C TYR A 317 -13.92 17.99 -4.87
N GLU A 318 -12.96 18.48 -4.08
CA GLU A 318 -12.86 19.90 -3.79
C GLU A 318 -12.21 20.57 -5.00
N GLN A 319 -12.99 21.35 -5.73
CA GLN A 319 -12.47 22.09 -6.88
C GLN A 319 -11.39 23.05 -6.38
N PRO A 320 -10.24 23.14 -7.08
CA PRO A 320 -9.27 24.18 -6.80
C PRO A 320 -9.90 25.57 -6.96
N ALA A 321 -9.31 26.57 -6.32
CA ALA A 321 -9.73 27.94 -6.53
C ALA A 321 -9.68 28.30 -8.04
N ALA A 322 -10.58 29.14 -8.48
CA ALA A 322 -10.72 29.48 -9.92
C ALA A 322 -9.39 29.91 -10.59
N LEU A 323 -8.48 30.47 -9.81
CA LEU A 323 -7.10 30.74 -10.24
C LEU A 323 -6.18 30.33 -9.09
N SER A 324 -5.46 29.22 -9.27
CA SER A 324 -4.59 28.67 -8.22
C SER A 324 -3.40 27.91 -8.79
N VAL A 325 -2.44 27.66 -7.92
CA VAL A 325 -1.30 26.78 -8.20
C VAL A 325 -1.10 25.87 -7.00
N GLU A 326 -1.03 24.58 -7.26
CA GLU A 326 -0.89 23.54 -6.24
C GLU A 326 0.32 22.65 -6.52
N LEU A 327 0.77 21.94 -5.49
CA LEU A 327 1.82 20.93 -5.65
C LEU A 327 1.18 19.63 -6.17
N GLY A 328 1.63 19.19 -7.32
CA GLY A 328 1.15 17.97 -7.98
C GLY A 328 1.98 16.72 -7.67
N GLY A 329 1.98 15.80 -8.62
CA GLY A 329 2.72 14.54 -8.52
C GLY A 329 2.32 13.68 -7.31
N PRO A 330 3.27 13.02 -6.63
CA PRO A 330 2.96 12.12 -5.51
C PRO A 330 2.26 12.84 -4.36
N TRP A 331 2.54 14.12 -4.14
CA TRP A 331 1.92 14.93 -3.09
C TRP A 331 0.46 15.24 -3.39
N GLY A 332 0.17 15.69 -4.61
CA GLY A 332 -1.22 15.94 -5.06
C GLY A 332 -2.03 14.64 -5.15
N PHE A 333 -1.40 13.55 -5.59
CA PHE A 333 -2.03 12.24 -5.67
C PHE A 333 -2.59 11.79 -4.30
N TYR A 334 -1.81 11.90 -3.23
CA TYR A 334 -2.23 11.42 -1.92
C TYR A 334 -3.51 12.12 -1.43
N GLU A 335 -3.61 13.43 -1.58
CA GLU A 335 -4.80 14.16 -1.14
C GLU A 335 -6.04 13.79 -1.96
N LYS A 336 -5.89 13.64 -3.28
CA LYS A 336 -6.96 13.17 -4.16
C LYS A 336 -7.38 11.73 -3.81
N PHE A 337 -6.42 10.87 -3.52
CA PHE A 337 -6.65 9.48 -3.11
C PHE A 337 -7.44 9.40 -1.78
N ARG A 338 -7.02 10.16 -0.77
CA ARG A 338 -7.72 10.20 0.52
C ARG A 338 -9.21 10.51 0.37
N ARG A 339 -9.55 11.49 -0.46
CA ARG A 339 -10.93 11.91 -0.74
C ARG A 339 -11.68 10.84 -1.54
N ALA A 340 -11.06 10.32 -2.58
CA ALA A 340 -11.67 9.30 -3.43
C ALA A 340 -12.05 8.03 -2.66
N HIS A 341 -11.29 7.69 -1.63
CA HIS A 341 -11.51 6.50 -0.80
C HIS A 341 -12.15 6.79 0.56
N GLY A 342 -12.54 8.05 0.84
CA GLY A 342 -13.21 8.42 2.10
C GLY A 342 -12.37 8.19 3.35
N ILE A 343 -11.04 8.30 3.24
CA ILE A 343 -10.09 8.13 4.35
C ILE A 343 -9.56 9.47 4.86
N THR A 344 -10.38 10.50 4.85
CA THR A 344 -9.99 11.87 5.20
C THR A 344 -9.73 12.08 6.70
N LYS A 345 -10.12 11.12 7.54
CA LYS A 345 -9.75 11.09 8.97
C LYS A 345 -8.27 10.79 9.21
N ILE A 346 -7.59 10.21 8.22
CA ILE A 346 -6.14 10.06 8.27
C ILE A 346 -5.50 11.44 8.09
N PRO A 347 -4.50 11.81 8.90
CA PRO A 347 -3.85 13.10 8.79
C PRO A 347 -3.39 13.43 7.37
N LYS A 348 -3.46 14.71 7.02
CA LYS A 348 -2.78 15.24 5.83
C LYS A 348 -1.26 15.08 6.01
N ALA A 349 -0.56 14.91 4.91
CA ALA A 349 0.89 15.06 4.92
C ALA A 349 1.25 16.45 5.51
N SER A 350 2.21 16.48 6.43
CA SER A 350 2.59 17.70 7.16
C SER A 350 3.36 18.75 6.31
N GLY A 351 3.52 18.48 5.02
CA GLY A 351 4.21 19.33 4.05
C GLY A 351 4.83 18.50 2.93
N ALA A 352 5.46 19.19 1.98
CA ALA A 352 6.19 18.53 0.92
C ALA A 352 7.63 18.26 1.40
N GLU A 353 7.96 16.99 1.56
CA GLU A 353 9.30 16.56 1.97
C GLU A 353 9.78 15.41 1.09
N ILE A 354 11.06 15.39 0.78
CA ILE A 354 11.67 14.33 -0.03
C ILE A 354 13.15 14.17 0.34
N ALA A 355 13.64 12.93 0.29
CA ALA A 355 15.04 12.62 0.41
C ALA A 355 15.63 12.30 -0.96
N ILE A 356 16.71 12.95 -1.35
CA ILE A 356 17.38 12.67 -2.61
C ILE A 356 18.89 12.54 -2.41
N LYS A 357 19.52 11.84 -3.34
CA LYS A 357 20.98 11.74 -3.40
C LYS A 357 21.57 13.07 -3.88
N ARG A 358 22.70 13.46 -3.31
CA ARG A 358 23.48 14.60 -3.80
C ARG A 358 23.84 14.41 -5.28
N GLY A 359 23.80 15.51 -6.04
CA GLY A 359 24.12 15.49 -7.46
C GLY A 359 23.06 14.86 -8.36
N THR A 360 21.85 14.64 -7.85
CA THR A 360 20.70 14.19 -8.64
C THR A 360 19.74 15.35 -8.92
N THR A 361 18.90 15.18 -9.91
CA THR A 361 17.85 16.15 -10.26
C THR A 361 16.58 15.88 -9.44
N LEU A 362 16.03 16.92 -8.83
CA LEU A 362 14.72 16.92 -8.22
C LEU A 362 13.70 17.49 -9.21
N THR A 363 12.62 16.77 -9.43
CA THR A 363 11.46 17.25 -10.17
C THR A 363 10.38 17.71 -9.20
N VAL A 364 9.94 18.96 -9.33
CA VAL A 364 8.82 19.51 -8.57
C VAL A 364 7.66 19.78 -9.53
N PRO A 365 6.63 18.94 -9.52
CA PRO A 365 5.45 19.13 -10.36
C PRO A 365 4.51 20.15 -9.72
N LEU A 366 4.04 21.12 -10.50
CA LEU A 366 3.04 22.10 -10.12
C LEU A 366 1.82 21.94 -11.00
N GLU A 367 0.63 22.03 -10.41
CA GLU A 367 -0.66 22.06 -11.12
C GLU A 367 -1.14 23.51 -11.15
N LEU A 368 -1.30 24.09 -12.33
CA LEU A 368 -1.76 25.45 -12.57
C LEU A 368 -3.21 25.38 -13.03
N HIS A 369 -4.12 26.03 -12.30
CA HIS A 369 -5.57 26.02 -12.58
C HIS A 369 -6.02 27.41 -13.02
N ASN A 370 -6.67 27.50 -14.16
CA ASN A 370 -7.38 28.71 -14.62
C ASN A 370 -8.82 28.37 -14.99
N HIS A 371 -9.69 28.36 -14.03
CA HIS A 371 -11.14 28.15 -14.21
C HIS A 371 -11.89 29.49 -14.31
N THR A 372 -11.21 30.57 -14.71
CA THR A 372 -11.80 31.85 -15.06
C THR A 372 -12.16 31.90 -16.55
N ASP A 373 -12.91 32.93 -16.95
CA ASP A 373 -13.38 33.10 -18.33
C ASP A 373 -12.35 33.78 -19.25
N ALA A 374 -11.15 34.11 -18.75
CA ALA A 374 -10.11 34.80 -19.51
C ALA A 374 -8.74 34.12 -19.34
N PRO A 375 -7.86 34.19 -20.36
CA PRO A 375 -6.47 33.73 -20.20
C PRO A 375 -5.79 34.44 -19.04
N LYS A 376 -4.98 33.71 -18.28
CA LYS A 376 -4.22 34.26 -17.14
C LYS A 376 -2.73 33.95 -17.28
N ASN A 377 -1.91 34.99 -17.15
CA ASN A 377 -0.46 34.82 -17.05
C ASN A 377 -0.10 34.46 -15.62
N ILE A 378 0.42 33.26 -15.41
CA ILE A 378 0.93 32.79 -14.13
C ILE A 378 2.44 32.79 -14.19
N ALA A 379 3.08 33.55 -13.31
CA ALA A 379 4.54 33.63 -13.20
C ALA A 379 4.99 32.75 -12.02
N ILE A 380 5.95 31.86 -12.30
CA ILE A 380 6.60 30.98 -11.33
C ILE A 380 8.00 31.49 -11.04
N ALA A 381 8.31 31.71 -9.79
CA ALA A 381 9.64 32.02 -9.29
C ALA A 381 10.09 30.94 -8.30
N VAL A 382 11.39 30.62 -8.32
CA VAL A 382 11.96 29.57 -7.48
C VAL A 382 13.12 30.16 -6.68
N LYS A 383 13.05 30.03 -5.36
CA LYS A 383 14.12 30.37 -4.44
C LYS A 383 14.87 29.10 -4.05
N LEU A 384 16.14 29.04 -4.40
CA LEU A 384 17.00 27.89 -4.18
C LEU A 384 17.94 28.10 -3.00
N PRO A 385 18.27 27.02 -2.27
CA PRO A 385 19.40 27.02 -1.34
C PRO A 385 20.74 27.18 -2.07
N GLU A 386 21.78 27.48 -1.33
CA GLU A 386 23.15 27.65 -1.87
C GLU A 386 23.63 26.36 -2.59
N GLY A 387 24.22 26.53 -3.74
CA GLY A 387 24.80 25.47 -4.56
C GLY A 387 23.83 24.73 -5.46
N TRP A 388 22.52 24.96 -5.32
CA TRP A 388 21.53 24.39 -6.25
C TRP A 388 21.51 25.16 -7.56
N THR A 389 21.21 24.43 -8.65
CA THR A 389 20.98 25.04 -9.94
C THR A 389 19.62 24.62 -10.50
N MET A 390 19.04 25.48 -11.32
CA MET A 390 17.75 25.23 -11.96
C MET A 390 17.98 24.96 -13.44
N GLN A 391 17.50 23.81 -13.91
CA GLN A 391 17.50 23.48 -15.35
C GLN A 391 16.34 24.19 -16.05
N THR A 392 15.14 24.11 -15.45
CA THR A 392 13.91 24.73 -15.97
C THR A 392 12.91 24.96 -14.85
N GLY A 393 11.92 25.82 -15.08
CA GLY A 393 10.76 25.94 -14.19
C GLY A 393 10.48 27.34 -13.63
N ALA A 394 11.38 28.32 -13.76
CA ALA A 394 11.03 29.72 -13.56
C ALA A 394 10.56 30.34 -14.88
N GLY A 395 9.58 31.22 -14.81
CA GLY A 395 9.06 31.89 -16.00
C GLY A 395 7.59 32.23 -15.88
N SER A 396 6.98 32.68 -16.97
CA SER A 396 5.57 33.01 -17.04
C SER A 396 4.91 32.22 -18.16
N LEU A 397 3.74 31.66 -17.87
CA LEU A 397 2.91 30.91 -18.81
C LEU A 397 1.52 31.52 -18.89
N ALA A 398 1.01 31.73 -20.10
CA ALA A 398 -0.39 32.02 -20.33
C ALA A 398 -1.18 30.70 -20.26
N VAL A 399 -2.04 30.60 -19.26
CA VAL A 399 -2.95 29.46 -19.10
C VAL A 399 -4.32 29.85 -19.65
N ASP A 400 -4.83 29.06 -20.58
CA ASP A 400 -6.11 29.32 -21.23
C ASP A 400 -7.30 29.30 -20.26
N PRO A 401 -8.44 29.93 -20.60
CA PRO A 401 -9.64 29.84 -19.80
C PRO A 401 -10.12 28.40 -19.62
N GLN A 402 -10.69 28.09 -18.45
CA GLN A 402 -11.29 26.79 -18.14
C GLN A 402 -10.32 25.62 -18.40
N SER A 403 -9.02 25.80 -18.08
CA SER A 403 -7.99 24.80 -18.31
C SER A 403 -7.04 24.63 -17.12
N ASP A 404 -6.42 23.45 -17.09
CA ASP A 404 -5.35 23.09 -16.17
C ASP A 404 -4.05 22.87 -16.96
N TYR A 405 -2.93 23.23 -16.36
CA TYR A 405 -1.60 22.99 -16.94
C TYR A 405 -0.64 22.43 -15.89
N TYR A 406 0.19 21.47 -16.31
CA TYR A 406 1.13 20.79 -15.45
C TYR A 406 2.55 21.29 -15.72
N TRP A 407 3.04 22.14 -14.83
CA TRP A 407 4.36 22.76 -14.93
C TRP A 407 5.40 21.94 -14.18
N GLN A 408 6.58 21.72 -14.78
CA GLN A 408 7.67 20.99 -14.13
C GLN A 408 8.82 21.93 -13.80
N VAL A 409 9.22 21.94 -12.53
CA VAL A 409 10.45 22.61 -12.09
C VAL A 409 11.51 21.54 -11.89
N LEU A 410 12.64 21.63 -12.61
CA LEU A 410 13.76 20.70 -12.54
C LEU A 410 14.96 21.39 -11.90
N LEU A 411 15.45 20.81 -10.81
CA LEU A 411 16.47 21.39 -9.94
C LEU A 411 17.60 20.39 -9.71
N ASP A 412 18.84 20.80 -9.92
CA ASP A 412 19.98 19.95 -9.63
C ASP A 412 20.51 20.21 -8.22
N ALA A 413 20.54 19.16 -7.42
CA ALA A 413 21.13 19.18 -6.10
C ALA A 413 22.67 19.24 -6.19
N PRO A 414 23.36 20.02 -5.36
CA PRO A 414 24.81 20.12 -5.38
C PRO A 414 25.46 18.78 -4.98
N LYS A 415 26.58 18.43 -5.63
CA LYS A 415 27.36 17.23 -5.32
C LYS A 415 28.05 17.30 -3.96
N ASP A 416 28.49 18.51 -3.60
CA ASP A 416 29.33 18.76 -2.42
C ASP A 416 28.54 19.40 -1.25
N ALA A 417 27.21 19.36 -1.29
CA ALA A 417 26.37 19.92 -0.24
C ALA A 417 26.62 19.24 1.12
N VAL A 418 26.53 20.03 2.18
CA VAL A 418 26.52 19.52 3.55
C VAL A 418 25.26 18.63 3.72
N LYS A 419 25.39 17.51 4.44
CA LYS A 419 24.24 16.70 4.83
C LYS A 419 23.26 17.56 5.63
N GLY A 420 21.99 17.42 5.38
CA GLY A 420 20.95 18.11 6.15
C GLY A 420 19.70 18.37 5.33
N THR A 421 18.74 18.97 5.99
CA THR A 421 17.49 19.41 5.37
C THR A 421 17.67 20.80 4.80
N GLN A 422 17.26 20.98 3.55
CA GLN A 422 17.25 22.26 2.85
C GLN A 422 15.82 22.58 2.40
N GLU A 423 15.48 23.85 2.27
CA GLU A 423 14.14 24.29 1.85
C GLU A 423 14.21 24.96 0.48
N ILE A 424 13.40 24.45 -0.44
CA ILE A 424 13.14 25.06 -1.75
C ILE A 424 11.79 25.74 -1.68
N GLU A 425 11.69 26.97 -2.20
CA GLU A 425 10.43 27.70 -2.24
C GLU A 425 10.06 28.02 -3.68
N CYS A 426 8.89 27.53 -4.11
CA CYS A 426 8.27 27.89 -5.38
C CYS A 426 7.13 28.89 -5.10
N SER A 427 7.18 30.05 -5.68
CA SER A 427 6.10 31.04 -5.59
C SER A 427 5.43 31.25 -6.95
N ALA A 428 4.11 31.33 -6.92
CA ALA A 428 3.29 31.56 -8.10
C ALA A 428 2.55 32.90 -7.94
N THR A 429 2.57 33.73 -8.98
CA THR A 429 1.87 35.03 -9.00
C THR A 429 1.11 35.23 -10.27
N ALA A 430 -0.02 35.92 -10.21
CA ALA A 430 -0.75 36.40 -11.37
C ALA A 430 -1.35 37.78 -11.06
N GLU A 431 -1.32 38.68 -12.04
CA GLU A 431 -1.87 40.05 -11.91
C GLU A 431 -1.34 40.80 -10.67
N GLY A 432 -0.06 40.56 -10.32
CA GLY A 432 0.57 41.16 -9.14
C GLY A 432 0.16 40.58 -7.79
N LYS A 433 -0.65 39.52 -7.76
CA LYS A 433 -1.06 38.83 -6.52
C LYS A 433 -0.37 37.48 -6.40
N THR A 434 0.02 37.11 -5.21
CA THR A 434 0.52 35.75 -4.90
C THR A 434 -0.65 34.76 -4.91
N LEU A 435 -0.54 33.73 -5.74
CA LEU A 435 -1.49 32.62 -5.80
C LEU A 435 -1.08 31.52 -4.80
N ALA A 436 0.21 31.20 -4.75
CA ALA A 436 0.73 30.16 -3.88
C ALA A 436 2.18 30.45 -3.48
N THR A 437 2.57 29.94 -2.32
CA THR A 437 3.97 29.78 -1.89
C THR A 437 4.12 28.32 -1.39
N ILE A 438 4.81 27.52 -2.19
CA ILE A 438 5.00 26.08 -1.95
C ILE A 438 6.42 25.89 -1.44
N LYS A 439 6.54 25.30 -0.25
CA LYS A 439 7.82 25.00 0.38
C LYS A 439 8.04 23.48 0.38
N ILE A 440 9.23 23.08 -0.05
CA ILE A 440 9.62 21.68 -0.14
C ILE A 440 10.89 21.50 0.68
N LYS A 441 10.81 20.65 1.68
CA LYS A 441 11.97 20.24 2.47
C LYS A 441 12.67 19.07 1.78
N VAL A 442 13.94 19.25 1.49
CA VAL A 442 14.76 18.26 0.79
C VAL A 442 15.89 17.80 1.71
N GLN A 443 15.91 16.51 2.00
CA GLN A 443 17.02 15.86 2.69
C GLN A 443 18.07 15.40 1.69
N LEU A 444 19.27 15.95 1.76
CA LEU A 444 20.40 15.51 0.94
C LEU A 444 21.15 14.35 1.61
N ARG A 445 21.30 13.23 0.90
CA ARG A 445 21.94 11.98 1.37
C ARG A 445 23.16 11.60 0.52
N ASN A 446 24.07 10.80 1.07
CA ASN A 446 25.30 10.35 0.38
C ASN A 446 25.10 9.14 -0.52
N GLY A 447 24.03 8.39 -0.33
CA GLY A 447 23.68 7.15 -1.04
C GLY A 447 22.28 7.18 -1.58
N GLY A 448 21.82 6.09 -2.18
CA GLY A 448 20.42 5.86 -2.53
C GLY A 448 19.51 6.05 -1.31
N LEU A 449 18.21 5.84 -1.49
CA LEU A 449 17.25 5.77 -0.39
C LEU A 449 17.82 4.90 0.72
N PRO A 450 17.60 5.22 2.01
CA PRO A 450 17.92 4.27 3.05
C PRO A 450 17.16 3.01 2.67
N GLN A 451 17.92 1.97 2.54
CA GLN A 451 17.31 0.66 2.45
C GLN A 451 17.15 0.22 3.87
N ASN A 452 15.95 -0.12 4.22
CA ASN A 452 15.59 -0.73 5.48
C ASN A 452 16.31 -2.02 5.69
#